data_1c01011f9c698f3657f91816787c7d5a
#
_entry.id   1c01011f9c698f3657f91816787c7d5a
#
_cell.length_a   1.000
_cell.length_b   1.000
_cell.length_c   1.000
_cell.angle_alpha   90.00
_cell.angle_beta   90.00
_cell.angle_gamma   90.00
#
_symmetry.space_group_name_H-M   'P 1'
#
loop_
_entity.id
_entity.type
_entity.pdbx_description
1 polymer ?
#
loop_
_entity_poly.entity_id
_entity_poly.type
_entity_poly.pdbx_seq_one_letter_code
_entity_poly.pdbx_strand_id
1 'polypeptide(L)'
;MVVYKEQTDYARQVLDYLRDFEHQTGHVLETMDPETAAGVDFCKTYDLMEFPTMVALSDDGSIQNTWQGLPLPTISEVSYYVQ
;
A
#
# COMPACT_ATOMS: atom_id res chain seq x y z
N MET A 1 1.95 2.41 3.30
CA MET A 1 1.89 0.92 3.39
C MET A 1 1.12 0.38 2.21
N VAL A 2 1.68 -0.57 1.51
CA VAL A 2 1.04 -1.26 0.38
C VAL A 2 0.82 -2.70 0.78
N VAL A 3 -0.44 -3.14 0.78
CA VAL A 3 -0.80 -4.53 1.09
C VAL A 3 -1.12 -5.24 -0.22
N TYR A 4 -0.32 -6.23 -0.59
CA TYR A 4 -0.51 -6.94 -1.84
C TYR A 4 0.00 -8.37 -1.77
N LYS A 5 -0.58 -9.22 -2.60
CA LYS A 5 -0.16 -10.64 -2.73
C LYS A 5 0.88 -10.75 -3.84
N GLU A 6 2.05 -11.30 -3.49
CA GLU A 6 3.18 -11.37 -4.42
C GLU A 6 2.95 -12.29 -5.62
N GLN A 7 2.17 -13.35 -5.44
CA GLN A 7 1.94 -14.33 -6.50
C GLN A 7 0.62 -14.07 -7.22
N THR A 8 0.48 -12.88 -7.79
CA THR A 8 -0.72 -12.47 -8.51
C THR A 8 -0.33 -11.70 -9.76
N ASP A 9 -1.27 -11.55 -10.68
CA ASP A 9 -1.06 -10.82 -11.93
C ASP A 9 -0.73 -9.34 -11.71
N TYR A 10 -1.25 -8.75 -10.63
CA TYR A 10 -1.02 -7.35 -10.34
C TYR A 10 0.30 -7.07 -9.59
N ALA A 11 1.00 -8.11 -9.11
CA ALA A 11 2.20 -7.92 -8.29
C ALA A 11 3.26 -7.09 -9.03
N ARG A 12 3.46 -7.36 -10.31
CA ARG A 12 4.43 -6.62 -11.11
C ARG A 12 4.07 -5.15 -11.23
N GLN A 13 2.79 -4.85 -11.39
CA GLN A 13 2.29 -3.47 -11.43
C GLN A 13 2.59 -2.75 -10.12
N VAL A 14 2.41 -3.43 -9.00
CA VAL A 14 2.74 -2.87 -7.67
C VAL A 14 4.24 -2.61 -7.55
N LEU A 15 5.08 -3.58 -7.96
CA LEU A 15 6.53 -3.42 -7.89
C LEU A 15 7.02 -2.27 -8.75
N ASP A 16 6.48 -2.12 -9.97
CA ASP A 16 6.82 -1.00 -10.84
C ASP A 16 6.40 0.34 -10.22
N TYR A 17 5.23 0.38 -9.60
CA TYR A 17 4.74 1.56 -8.90
C TYR A 17 5.68 1.93 -7.74
N LEU A 18 6.08 0.97 -6.93
CA LEU A 18 6.97 1.21 -5.79
C LEU A 18 8.33 1.77 -6.24
N ARG A 19 8.87 1.22 -7.32
CA ARG A 19 10.12 1.70 -7.90
C ARG A 19 9.98 3.14 -8.39
N ASP A 20 8.92 3.44 -9.13
CA ASP A 20 8.68 4.78 -9.65
C ASP A 20 8.44 5.78 -8.53
N PHE A 21 7.73 5.37 -7.48
CA PHE A 21 7.49 6.21 -6.32
C PHE A 21 8.81 6.59 -5.63
N GLU A 22 9.70 5.64 -5.43
CA GLU A 22 11.01 5.90 -4.83
C GLU A 22 11.83 6.85 -5.70
N HIS A 23 11.83 6.63 -7.01
CA HIS A 23 12.56 7.49 -7.95
C HIS A 23 12.04 8.93 -7.96
N GLN A 24 10.74 9.13 -7.87
CA GLN A 24 10.14 10.45 -7.97
C GLN A 24 10.10 11.20 -6.66
N THR A 25 9.98 10.51 -5.53
CA THR A 25 9.79 11.15 -4.23
C THR A 25 10.97 10.97 -3.29
N GLY A 26 11.85 9.98 -3.53
CA GLY A 26 12.90 9.62 -2.61
C GLY A 26 12.45 8.83 -1.40
N HIS A 27 11.17 8.49 -1.32
CA HIS A 27 10.61 7.70 -0.23
C HIS A 27 10.36 6.27 -0.64
N VAL A 28 10.66 5.32 0.26
CA VAL A 28 10.37 3.90 0.08
C VAL A 28 9.11 3.57 0.87
N LEU A 29 8.10 3.06 0.18
CA LEU A 29 6.85 2.63 0.84
C LEU A 29 7.04 1.26 1.46
N GLU A 30 6.51 1.08 2.66
CA GLU A 30 6.48 -0.22 3.31
C GLU A 30 5.46 -1.13 2.62
N THR A 31 5.75 -2.43 2.60
CA THR A 31 4.87 -3.42 1.99
C THR A 31 4.51 -4.49 3.01
N MET A 32 3.37 -5.14 2.79
CA MET A 32 2.91 -6.22 3.64
C MET A 32 2.15 -7.24 2.79
N ASP A 33 2.45 -8.53 3.01
CA ASP A 33 1.71 -9.61 2.39
C ASP A 33 0.50 -9.93 3.27
N PRO A 34 -0.74 -9.87 2.72
CA PRO A 34 -1.93 -10.11 3.53
C PRO A 34 -2.09 -11.55 3.98
N GLU A 35 -1.30 -12.49 3.46
CA GLU A 35 -1.38 -13.90 3.83
C GLU A 35 -0.46 -14.27 5.00
N THR A 36 0.43 -13.37 5.42
CA THR A 36 1.23 -13.57 6.61
C THR A 36 0.40 -13.34 7.87
N ALA A 37 0.84 -13.85 9.02
CA ALA A 37 0.13 -13.65 10.29
C ALA A 37 -0.05 -12.16 10.58
N ALA A 38 1.00 -11.36 10.41
CA ALA A 38 0.93 -9.92 10.61
C ALA A 38 -0.01 -9.26 9.59
N GLY A 39 0.02 -9.73 8.35
CA GLY A 39 -0.86 -9.21 7.30
C GLY A 39 -2.32 -9.51 7.55
N VAL A 40 -2.64 -10.72 8.02
CA VAL A 40 -4.01 -11.10 8.37
C VAL A 40 -4.53 -10.19 9.47
N ASP A 41 -3.75 -9.97 10.53
CA ASP A 41 -4.14 -9.10 11.64
C ASP A 41 -4.33 -7.66 11.19
N PHE A 42 -3.43 -7.17 10.35
CA PHE A 42 -3.53 -5.81 9.79
C PHE A 42 -4.81 -5.62 8.98
N CYS A 43 -5.12 -6.58 8.11
CA CYS A 43 -6.32 -6.52 7.29
C CYS A 43 -7.60 -6.58 8.12
N LYS A 44 -7.61 -7.38 9.18
CA LYS A 44 -8.75 -7.44 10.10
C LYS A 44 -8.92 -6.13 10.86
N THR A 45 -7.83 -5.56 11.34
CA THR A 45 -7.84 -4.32 12.12
C THR A 45 -8.42 -3.16 11.31
N TYR A 46 -8.06 -3.08 10.02
CA TYR A 46 -8.46 -1.97 9.16
C TYR A 46 -9.54 -2.33 8.15
N ASP A 47 -10.09 -3.55 8.24
CA ASP A 47 -11.17 -4.02 7.39
C ASP A 47 -10.83 -3.96 5.90
N LEU A 48 -9.66 -4.45 5.54
CA LEU A 48 -9.17 -4.45 4.16
C LEU A 48 -9.56 -5.76 3.48
N MET A 49 -10.34 -5.68 2.41
CA MET A 49 -10.88 -6.85 1.71
C MET A 49 -10.46 -6.95 0.26
N GLU A 50 -9.96 -5.87 -0.33
CA GLU A 50 -9.52 -5.86 -1.73
C GLU A 50 -8.02 -5.64 -1.80
N PHE A 51 -7.38 -6.26 -2.79
CA PHE A 51 -5.94 -6.15 -3.00
C PHE A 51 -5.63 -5.92 -4.47
N PRO A 52 -4.59 -5.13 -4.78
CA PRO A 52 -3.72 -4.43 -3.83
C PRO A 52 -4.45 -3.29 -3.13
N THR A 53 -4.03 -2.96 -1.92
CA THR A 53 -4.58 -1.83 -1.16
C THR A 53 -3.44 -0.96 -0.68
N MET A 54 -3.59 0.34 -0.80
CA MET A 54 -2.67 1.30 -0.19
C MET A 54 -3.33 1.94 1.01
N VAL A 55 -2.57 2.08 2.09
CA VAL A 55 -3.04 2.67 3.34
C VAL A 55 -2.09 3.77 3.76
N ALA A 56 -2.61 4.97 3.94
CA ALA A 56 -1.86 6.09 4.50
C ALA A 56 -2.16 6.16 5.99
N LEU A 57 -1.12 5.93 6.80
CA LEU A 57 -1.23 5.92 8.26
C LEU A 57 -0.55 7.15 8.85
N SER A 58 -1.14 7.69 9.90
CA SER A 58 -0.48 8.72 10.71
C SER A 58 0.46 8.05 11.72
N ASP A 59 1.25 8.86 12.43
CA ASP A 59 2.23 8.36 13.39
C ASP A 59 1.59 7.56 14.54
N ASP A 60 0.33 7.85 14.86
CA ASP A 60 -0.39 7.16 15.93
C ASP A 60 -1.10 5.89 15.45
N GLY A 61 -0.95 5.52 14.18
CA GLY A 61 -1.58 4.35 13.60
C GLY A 61 -2.98 4.57 13.04
N SER A 62 -3.48 5.80 13.06
CA SER A 62 -4.79 6.11 12.49
C SER A 62 -4.72 6.16 10.97
N ILE A 63 -5.79 5.70 10.32
CA ILE A 63 -5.86 5.77 8.86
C ILE A 63 -6.19 7.19 8.43
N GLN A 64 -5.34 7.75 7.55
CA GLN A 64 -5.60 9.05 6.92
C GLN A 64 -6.34 8.88 5.59
N ASN A 65 -6.01 7.83 4.84
CA ASN A 65 -6.68 7.51 3.59
C ASN A 65 -6.39 6.07 3.20
N THR A 66 -7.27 5.48 2.39
CA THR A 66 -7.08 4.16 1.80
C THR A 66 -7.49 4.17 0.34
N TRP A 67 -6.76 3.39 -0.46
CA TRP A 67 -7.09 3.17 -1.87
C TRP A 67 -7.14 1.67 -2.09
N GLN A 68 -8.35 1.13 -2.24
CA GLN A 68 -8.56 -0.31 -2.37
C GLN A 68 -8.76 -0.72 -3.82
N GLY A 69 -8.07 -1.79 -4.22
CA GLY A 69 -8.19 -2.34 -5.56
C GLY A 69 -7.41 -1.55 -6.62
N LEU A 70 -7.68 -1.87 -7.87
CA LEU A 70 -7.07 -1.21 -9.03
C LEU A 70 -8.05 -0.21 -9.64
N PRO A 71 -7.56 0.85 -10.27
CA PRO A 71 -6.16 1.20 -10.46
C PRO A 71 -5.49 1.74 -9.20
N LEU A 72 -4.15 1.68 -9.16
CA LEU A 72 -3.39 2.28 -8.07
C LEU A 72 -3.52 3.81 -8.12
N PRO A 73 -3.47 4.49 -6.96
CA PRO A 73 -3.53 5.95 -6.93
C PRO A 73 -2.30 6.57 -7.58
N THR A 74 -2.40 7.83 -7.97
CA THR A 74 -1.25 8.53 -8.54
C THR A 74 -0.17 8.72 -7.48
N ILE A 75 1.07 8.83 -7.94
CA ILE A 75 2.20 9.09 -7.03
C ILE A 75 2.00 10.42 -6.30
N SER A 76 1.44 11.43 -6.97
CA SER A 76 1.15 12.71 -6.35
C SER A 76 0.16 12.60 -5.19
N GLU A 77 -0.88 11.78 -5.35
CA GLU A 77 -1.86 11.57 -4.28
C GLU A 77 -1.22 10.94 -3.04
N VAL A 78 -0.42 9.90 -3.25
CA VAL A 78 0.22 9.18 -2.14
C VAL A 78 1.33 10.02 -1.50
N SER A 79 2.11 10.74 -2.30
CA SER A 79 3.22 11.54 -1.79
C SER A 79 2.76 12.66 -0.85
N TYR A 80 1.53 13.10 -0.98
CA TYR A 80 0.93 14.08 -0.05
C TYR A 80 0.98 13.58 1.40
N TYR A 81 0.87 12.27 1.62
CA TYR A 81 0.81 11.67 2.95
C TYR A 81 2.17 11.22 3.50
N VAL A 82 3.25 11.29 2.71
CA VAL A 82 4.59 10.84 3.15
C VAL A 82 5.56 11.99 3.40
N GLN A 83 5.07 13.18 3.51
CA GLN A 83 5.91 14.37 3.75
C GLN A 83 6.44 14.47 5.18
#